data_5bfdfaac4b81ccc043bfde477979c05b
#
_entry.id   5bfdfaac4b81ccc043bfde477979c05b
#
_cell.length_a   1.000
_cell.length_b   1.000
_cell.length_c   1.000
_cell.angle_alpha   90.00
_cell.angle_beta   90.00
_cell.angle_gamma   90.00
#
_symmetry.space_group_name_H-M   'P 1'
#
loop_
_entity.id
_entity.type
_entity.pdbx_description
1 polymer ?
#
loop_
_entity_poly.entity_id
_entity_poly.type
_entity_poly.pdbx_seq_one_letter_code
_entity_poly.pdbx_strand_id
1 'polypeptide(L)'
;MTKEEFIKYCSEINIKITDILYDKLYKYYELLNEYNKKFNMTTITSYEDVFLLHFYDSLCINKTGYLNDKDNIKLLDFGTGAGFPGMVIAIIYSNINVTLIESNAKKCLFLNLIKKELKLDNINIVNGRVEEYSVKNREVFDIVTCRAVTSLPMIIEMCTSSIKVGGLLIPLKSNIDEEIKIANQIITKFNLELVNKIEYNLPITNAYRCIPIYCKNKITDKKYPRSYSSILKTYKTNKKD
;
A
#
# COMPACT_ATOMS: atom_id res chain seq x y z
N MET A 1 16.57 -11.39 7.40
CA MET A 1 16.78 -11.73 5.95
C MET A 1 18.11 -11.13 5.50
N THR A 2 19.02 -11.96 4.99
CA THR A 2 20.30 -11.47 4.42
C THR A 2 20.10 -10.82 3.05
N LYS A 3 21.16 -10.20 2.49
CA LYS A 3 21.13 -9.64 1.12
C LYS A 3 20.81 -10.71 0.08
N GLU A 4 21.49 -11.86 0.18
CA GLU A 4 21.35 -12.98 -0.74
C GLU A 4 19.94 -13.59 -0.69
N GLU A 5 19.41 -13.75 0.52
CA GLU A 5 18.03 -14.22 0.73
C GLU A 5 17.01 -13.22 0.16
N PHE A 6 17.21 -11.91 0.38
CA PHE A 6 16.33 -10.88 -0.16
C PHE A 6 16.30 -10.92 -1.69
N ILE A 7 17.46 -10.96 -2.34
CA ILE A 7 17.58 -11.05 -3.79
C ILE A 7 16.89 -12.33 -4.31
N LYS A 8 17.15 -13.46 -3.65
CA LYS A 8 16.56 -14.76 -4.00
C LYS A 8 15.03 -14.70 -3.93
N TYR A 9 14.47 -14.29 -2.78
CA TYR A 9 13.02 -14.25 -2.60
C TYR A 9 12.33 -13.21 -3.51
N CYS A 10 12.97 -12.08 -3.80
CA CYS A 10 12.47 -11.13 -4.80
C CYS A 10 12.42 -11.77 -6.20
N SER A 11 13.44 -12.56 -6.57
CA SER A 11 13.44 -13.29 -7.85
C SER A 11 12.28 -14.30 -7.94
N GLU A 12 11.91 -14.97 -6.86
CA GLU A 12 10.78 -15.90 -6.80
C GLU A 12 9.41 -15.23 -7.03
N ILE A 13 9.34 -13.92 -6.83
CA ILE A 13 8.15 -13.10 -7.16
C ILE A 13 8.37 -12.24 -8.42
N ASN A 14 9.26 -12.66 -9.31
CA ASN A 14 9.56 -12.02 -10.58
C ASN A 14 10.10 -10.57 -10.47
N ILE A 15 10.84 -10.25 -9.40
CA ILE A 15 11.51 -8.95 -9.24
C ILE A 15 13.03 -9.18 -9.28
N LYS A 16 13.68 -8.58 -10.27
CA LYS A 16 15.16 -8.58 -10.37
C LYS A 16 15.72 -7.42 -9.56
N ILE A 17 16.39 -7.72 -8.46
CA ILE A 17 17.10 -6.72 -7.65
C ILE A 17 18.53 -6.57 -8.19
N THR A 18 18.83 -5.42 -8.77
CA THR A 18 20.20 -5.03 -9.15
C THR A 18 20.94 -4.43 -7.95
N ASP A 19 22.28 -4.32 -8.01
CA ASP A 19 23.04 -3.66 -6.95
C ASP A 19 22.57 -2.22 -6.75
N ILE A 20 22.26 -1.48 -7.81
CA ILE A 20 21.72 -0.10 -7.72
C ILE A 20 20.40 -0.05 -6.94
N LEU A 21 19.49 -0.98 -7.19
CA LEU A 21 18.21 -1.05 -6.49
C LEU A 21 18.41 -1.46 -5.03
N TYR A 22 19.32 -2.41 -4.80
CA TYR A 22 19.66 -2.82 -3.44
C TYR A 22 20.28 -1.66 -2.65
N ASP A 23 21.21 -0.92 -3.22
CA ASP A 23 21.85 0.24 -2.57
C ASP A 23 20.83 1.33 -2.21
N LYS A 24 19.83 1.57 -3.08
CA LYS A 24 18.71 2.47 -2.76
C LYS A 24 17.90 1.96 -1.56
N LEU A 25 17.56 0.68 -1.52
CA LEU A 25 16.83 0.10 -0.38
C LEU A 25 17.67 0.12 0.91
N TYR A 26 18.96 -0.15 0.80
CA TYR A 26 19.87 -0.07 1.94
C TYR A 26 19.99 1.37 2.47
N LYS A 27 20.12 2.35 1.59
CA LYS A 27 20.10 3.77 1.97
C LYS A 27 18.79 4.18 2.63
N TYR A 28 17.67 3.66 2.13
CA TYR A 28 16.36 3.87 2.76
C TYR A 28 16.33 3.29 4.19
N TYR A 29 16.84 2.09 4.39
CA TYR A 29 16.97 1.47 5.71
C TYR A 29 17.79 2.34 6.68
N GLU A 30 18.96 2.84 6.25
CA GLU A 30 19.80 3.72 7.07
C GLU A 30 19.04 4.98 7.51
N LEU A 31 18.40 5.66 6.56
CA LEU A 31 17.62 6.87 6.81
C LEU A 31 16.41 6.59 7.70
N LEU A 32 15.73 5.44 7.51
CA LEU A 32 14.62 5.04 8.37
C LEU A 32 15.08 4.88 9.82
N ASN A 33 16.20 4.20 10.06
CA ASN A 33 16.73 4.00 11.39
C ASN A 33 17.23 5.29 12.05
N GLU A 34 17.88 6.16 11.27
CA GLU A 34 18.31 7.46 11.77
C GLU A 34 17.10 8.32 12.19
N TYR A 35 16.08 8.39 11.32
CA TYR A 35 14.89 9.20 11.58
C TYR A 35 14.01 8.62 12.68
N ASN A 36 14.00 7.29 12.79
CA ASN A 36 13.23 6.56 13.81
C ASN A 36 13.69 6.90 15.24
N LYS A 37 14.97 7.17 15.46
CA LYS A 37 15.51 7.62 16.74
C LYS A 37 14.88 8.92 17.24
N LYS A 38 14.36 9.75 16.31
CA LYS A 38 13.79 11.07 16.62
C LYS A 38 12.26 11.06 16.67
N PHE A 39 11.60 10.21 15.88
CA PHE A 39 10.17 10.33 15.59
C PHE A 39 9.33 9.04 15.70
N ASN A 40 9.93 7.94 16.14
CA ASN A 40 9.22 6.65 16.30
C ASN A 40 8.37 6.27 15.07
N MET A 41 9.02 6.19 13.90
CA MET A 41 8.35 5.89 12.62
C MET A 41 7.84 4.47 12.55
N THR A 42 8.59 3.53 13.14
CA THR A 42 8.30 2.10 13.18
C THR A 42 8.93 1.45 14.41
N THR A 43 8.37 0.34 14.87
CA THR A 43 8.97 -0.52 15.90
C THR A 43 9.98 -1.53 15.33
N ILE A 44 9.99 -1.70 14.01
CA ILE A 44 10.85 -2.64 13.29
C ILE A 44 12.11 -1.89 12.84
N THR A 45 13.27 -2.23 13.41
CA THR A 45 14.52 -1.48 13.22
C THR A 45 15.73 -2.34 12.85
N SER A 46 15.69 -3.67 13.10
CA SER A 46 16.78 -4.54 12.67
C SER A 46 16.85 -4.61 11.15
N TYR A 47 18.05 -4.76 10.62
CA TYR A 47 18.25 -4.91 9.17
C TYR A 47 17.41 -6.06 8.61
N GLU A 48 17.48 -7.22 9.25
CA GLU A 48 16.82 -8.44 8.83
C GLU A 48 15.30 -8.27 8.78
N ASP A 49 14.73 -7.62 9.80
CA ASP A 49 13.28 -7.42 9.89
C ASP A 49 12.79 -6.33 8.94
N VAL A 50 13.54 -5.24 8.76
CA VAL A 50 13.15 -4.19 7.79
C VAL A 50 13.14 -4.75 6.37
N PHE A 51 14.17 -5.54 5.99
CA PHE A 51 14.21 -6.16 4.66
C PHE A 51 13.11 -7.20 4.47
N LEU A 52 12.75 -7.97 5.50
CA LEU A 52 11.68 -8.95 5.43
C LEU A 52 10.28 -8.32 5.54
N LEU A 53 10.02 -7.60 6.66
CA LEU A 53 8.67 -7.21 7.06
C LEU A 53 8.24 -5.85 6.47
N HIS A 54 9.19 -5.06 5.98
CA HIS A 54 8.88 -3.83 5.30
C HIS A 54 9.12 -3.92 3.79
N PHE A 55 10.33 -4.24 3.34
CA PHE A 55 10.63 -4.20 1.91
C PHE A 55 10.06 -5.40 1.16
N TYR A 56 10.41 -6.62 1.54
CA TYR A 56 9.90 -7.81 0.85
C TYR A 56 8.38 -7.94 0.96
N ASP A 57 7.81 -7.74 2.16
CA ASP A 57 6.36 -7.79 2.37
C ASP A 57 5.62 -6.74 1.49
N SER A 58 6.20 -5.54 1.29
CA SER A 58 5.68 -4.55 0.35
C SER A 58 5.73 -5.01 -1.10
N LEU A 59 6.81 -5.69 -1.50
CA LEU A 59 7.02 -6.20 -2.85
C LEU A 59 6.16 -7.42 -3.18
N CYS A 60 5.62 -8.11 -2.19
CA CYS A 60 4.71 -9.24 -2.41
C CYS A 60 3.43 -8.86 -3.18
N ILE A 61 3.08 -7.57 -3.31
CA ILE A 61 2.04 -7.11 -4.24
C ILE A 61 2.31 -7.60 -5.68
N ASN A 62 3.57 -7.86 -6.04
CA ASN A 62 3.96 -8.36 -7.35
C ASN A 62 3.43 -9.77 -7.66
N LYS A 63 3.09 -10.56 -6.61
CA LYS A 63 2.41 -11.85 -6.77
C LYS A 63 1.05 -11.72 -7.47
N THR A 64 0.46 -10.52 -7.49
CA THR A 64 -0.79 -10.26 -8.18
C THR A 64 -0.65 -10.22 -9.70
N GLY A 65 0.55 -9.99 -10.22
CA GLY A 65 0.83 -9.86 -11.66
C GLY A 65 0.39 -8.53 -12.29
N TYR A 66 -0.11 -7.57 -11.49
CA TYR A 66 -0.60 -6.28 -12.01
C TYR A 66 0.45 -5.17 -12.02
N LEU A 67 1.60 -5.36 -11.40
CA LEU A 67 2.74 -4.45 -11.51
C LEU A 67 3.72 -4.96 -12.57
N ASN A 68 4.10 -4.09 -13.50
CA ASN A 68 5.05 -4.44 -14.55
C ASN A 68 5.84 -3.21 -15.04
N ASP A 69 6.91 -3.45 -15.79
CA ASP A 69 7.82 -2.41 -16.29
C ASP A 69 7.34 -1.76 -17.60
N LYS A 70 6.21 -2.17 -18.16
CA LYS A 70 5.77 -1.76 -19.50
C LYS A 70 4.74 -0.65 -19.48
N ASP A 71 3.88 -0.62 -18.46
CA ASP A 71 2.74 0.29 -18.41
C ASP A 71 3.02 1.47 -17.46
N ASN A 72 2.59 2.66 -17.87
CA ASN A 72 2.62 3.85 -17.01
C ASN A 72 1.44 3.83 -16.03
N ILE A 73 1.58 3.04 -14.95
CA ILE A 73 0.56 2.86 -13.92
C ILE A 73 0.54 4.07 -12.98
N LYS A 74 -0.64 4.60 -12.69
CA LYS A 74 -0.87 5.54 -11.59
C LYS A 74 -1.32 4.77 -10.35
N LEU A 75 -0.45 4.69 -9.37
CA LEU A 75 -0.70 3.97 -8.12
C LEU A 75 -0.90 4.95 -6.96
N LEU A 76 -1.92 4.72 -6.15
CA LEU A 76 -2.14 5.40 -4.89
C LEU A 76 -1.83 4.45 -3.73
N ASP A 77 -0.95 4.87 -2.83
CA ASP A 77 -0.75 4.24 -1.52
C ASP A 77 -1.19 5.20 -0.42
N PHE A 78 -2.19 4.85 0.36
CA PHE A 78 -2.71 5.71 1.41
C PHE A 78 -2.50 5.14 2.80
N GLY A 79 -2.31 6.04 3.76
CA GLY A 79 -1.85 5.67 5.10
C GLY A 79 -0.47 5.03 5.04
N THR A 80 0.36 5.51 4.12
CA THR A 80 1.63 4.88 3.76
C THR A 80 2.64 4.81 4.92
N GLY A 81 2.42 5.61 5.96
CA GLY A 81 3.28 5.63 7.14
C GLY A 81 4.70 6.09 6.79
N ALA A 82 5.66 5.23 7.04
CA ALA A 82 7.05 5.47 6.65
C ALA A 82 7.32 5.14 5.17
N GLY A 83 6.28 4.92 4.33
CA GLY A 83 6.40 4.72 2.88
C GLY A 83 6.10 3.28 2.40
N PHE A 84 5.31 2.51 3.13
CA PHE A 84 5.06 1.11 2.83
C PHE A 84 3.58 0.85 2.45
N PRO A 85 3.32 0.25 1.28
CA PRO A 85 4.26 -0.32 0.31
C PRO A 85 4.77 0.67 -0.76
N GLY A 86 4.17 1.84 -0.94
CA GLY A 86 4.28 2.69 -2.12
C GLY A 86 5.69 3.18 -2.44
N MET A 87 6.48 3.60 -1.44
CA MET A 87 7.86 4.06 -1.65
C MET A 87 8.75 2.93 -2.17
N VAL A 88 8.57 1.70 -1.65
CA VAL A 88 9.32 0.53 -2.09
C VAL A 88 8.96 0.17 -3.54
N ILE A 89 7.67 0.22 -3.88
CA ILE A 89 7.20 0.02 -5.26
C ILE A 89 7.84 1.05 -6.20
N ALA A 90 7.86 2.33 -5.81
CA ALA A 90 8.45 3.39 -6.64
C ALA A 90 9.98 3.25 -6.83
N ILE A 91 10.70 2.67 -5.87
CA ILE A 91 12.14 2.37 -6.01
C ILE A 91 12.36 1.28 -7.07
N ILE A 92 11.52 0.23 -7.05
CA ILE A 92 11.68 -0.91 -7.97
C ILE A 92 11.16 -0.58 -9.38
N TYR A 93 10.04 0.14 -9.49
CA TYR A 93 9.34 0.41 -10.74
C TYR A 93 9.36 1.91 -11.06
N SER A 94 10.37 2.38 -11.81
CA SER A 94 10.51 3.80 -12.16
C SER A 94 9.43 4.32 -13.12
N ASN A 95 8.75 3.44 -13.84
CA ASN A 95 7.63 3.73 -14.73
C ASN A 95 6.28 3.86 -14.01
N ILE A 96 6.16 3.42 -12.75
CA ILE A 96 4.94 3.56 -11.96
C ILE A 96 4.94 4.92 -11.25
N ASN A 97 3.93 5.74 -11.52
CA ASN A 97 3.74 7.02 -10.85
C ASN A 97 2.99 6.81 -9.52
N VAL A 98 3.69 6.91 -8.40
CA VAL A 98 3.16 6.62 -7.07
C VAL A 98 2.76 7.90 -6.36
N THR A 99 1.51 7.98 -5.91
CA THR A 99 1.04 9.00 -4.96
C THR A 99 0.97 8.38 -3.57
N LEU A 100 1.69 8.98 -2.61
CA LEU A 100 1.71 8.59 -1.22
C LEU A 100 0.85 9.55 -0.41
N ILE A 101 -0.17 9.06 0.29
CA ILE A 101 -0.99 9.87 1.21
C ILE A 101 -0.68 9.47 2.65
N GLU A 102 -0.32 10.47 3.45
CA GLU A 102 -0.08 10.32 4.89
C GLU A 102 -0.62 11.52 5.64
N SER A 103 -1.37 11.29 6.71
CA SER A 103 -1.97 12.37 7.50
C SER A 103 -1.00 13.02 8.51
N ASN A 104 0.06 12.31 8.89
CA ASN A 104 1.07 12.81 9.82
C ASN A 104 2.15 13.62 9.09
N ALA A 105 2.20 14.93 9.36
CA ALA A 105 3.15 15.84 8.72
C ALA A 105 4.63 15.43 8.94
N LYS A 106 4.99 14.89 10.12
CA LYS A 106 6.37 14.42 10.38
C LYS A 106 6.75 13.23 9.50
N LYS A 107 5.80 12.31 9.25
CA LYS A 107 6.00 11.21 8.32
C LYS A 107 6.13 11.72 6.88
N CYS A 108 5.33 12.72 6.48
CA CYS A 108 5.49 13.35 5.17
C CYS A 108 6.86 14.03 4.98
N LEU A 109 7.42 14.66 6.01
CA LEU A 109 8.78 15.19 5.95
C LEU A 109 9.81 14.09 5.71
N PHE A 110 9.67 12.95 6.39
CA PHE A 110 10.53 11.78 6.17
C PHE A 110 10.39 11.24 4.73
N LEU A 111 9.17 11.09 4.21
CA LEU A 111 8.94 10.65 2.84
C LEU A 111 9.61 11.58 1.81
N ASN A 112 9.52 12.90 2.02
CA ASN A 112 10.20 13.88 1.17
C ASN A 112 11.73 13.77 1.26
N LEU A 113 12.29 13.47 2.44
CA LEU A 113 13.71 13.18 2.59
C LEU A 113 14.11 11.96 1.76
N ILE A 114 13.40 10.84 1.88
CA ILE A 114 13.67 9.62 1.09
C ILE A 114 13.59 9.92 -0.41
N LYS A 115 12.52 10.59 -0.86
CA LYS A 115 12.37 11.00 -2.27
C LYS A 115 13.59 11.75 -2.78
N LYS A 116 14.08 12.73 -2.01
CA LYS A 116 15.24 13.58 -2.36
C LYS A 116 16.53 12.75 -2.38
N GLU A 117 16.82 12.03 -1.31
CA GLU A 117 18.08 11.29 -1.13
C GLU A 117 18.23 10.15 -2.16
N LEU A 118 17.14 9.49 -2.52
CA LEU A 118 17.13 8.41 -3.51
C LEU A 118 16.87 8.91 -4.95
N LYS A 119 16.66 10.23 -5.14
CA LYS A 119 16.39 10.87 -6.44
C LYS A 119 15.23 10.18 -7.18
N LEU A 120 14.05 10.10 -6.52
CA LEU A 120 12.87 9.45 -7.06
C LEU A 120 11.94 10.50 -7.67
N ASP A 121 11.83 10.52 -9.02
CA ASP A 121 11.01 11.50 -9.74
C ASP A 121 9.55 11.03 -9.91
N ASN A 122 9.31 9.74 -9.76
CA ASN A 122 8.02 9.08 -9.93
C ASN A 122 7.13 9.08 -8.66
N ILE A 123 7.41 9.94 -7.67
CA ILE A 123 6.67 10.01 -6.41
C ILE A 123 6.01 11.39 -6.22
N ASN A 124 4.74 11.38 -5.88
CA ASN A 124 4.01 12.52 -5.34
C ASN A 124 3.63 12.25 -3.87
N ILE A 125 3.90 13.19 -2.96
CA ILE A 125 3.60 13.05 -1.52
C ILE A 125 2.51 14.06 -1.15
N VAL A 126 1.44 13.56 -0.54
CA VAL A 126 0.29 14.36 -0.11
C VAL A 126 0.12 14.23 1.40
N ASN A 127 0.21 15.36 2.11
CA ASN A 127 -0.14 15.41 3.51
C ASN A 127 -1.65 15.61 3.65
N GLY A 128 -2.37 14.59 4.05
CA GLY A 128 -3.82 14.63 4.18
C GLY A 128 -4.48 13.28 4.43
N ARG A 129 -5.78 13.26 4.38
CA ARG A 129 -6.59 12.05 4.52
C ARG A 129 -7.09 11.58 3.16
N VAL A 130 -7.10 10.26 2.97
CA VAL A 130 -7.48 9.66 1.68
C VAL A 130 -8.93 9.93 1.31
N GLU A 131 -9.85 9.92 2.27
CA GLU A 131 -11.27 10.21 1.99
C GLU A 131 -11.49 11.62 1.47
N GLU A 132 -10.74 12.60 1.97
CA GLU A 132 -10.79 13.98 1.48
C GLU A 132 -10.12 14.12 0.10
N TYR A 133 -9.00 13.43 -0.08
CA TYR A 133 -8.28 13.40 -1.35
C TYR A 133 -9.10 12.73 -2.45
N SER A 134 -9.75 11.61 -2.15
CA SER A 134 -10.54 10.82 -3.09
C SER A 134 -11.78 11.55 -3.61
N VAL A 135 -12.36 12.48 -2.83
CA VAL A 135 -13.44 13.35 -3.30
C VAL A 135 -12.99 14.23 -4.45
N LYS A 136 -11.76 14.77 -4.36
CA LYS A 136 -11.19 15.71 -5.34
C LYS A 136 -10.49 15.01 -6.52
N ASN A 137 -10.09 13.76 -6.35
CA ASN A 137 -9.32 12.99 -7.32
C ASN A 137 -10.05 11.70 -7.70
N ARG A 138 -11.23 11.87 -8.29
CA ARG A 138 -12.07 10.74 -8.70
C ARG A 138 -11.57 10.13 -10.01
N GLU A 139 -11.61 8.79 -10.10
CA GLU A 139 -11.28 8.02 -11.31
C GLU A 139 -9.86 8.32 -11.85
N VAL A 140 -8.87 8.50 -10.96
CA VAL A 140 -7.50 8.89 -11.34
C VAL A 140 -6.53 7.72 -11.38
N PHE A 141 -6.69 6.75 -10.45
CA PHE A 141 -5.70 5.72 -10.22
C PHE A 141 -6.07 4.39 -10.86
N ASP A 142 -5.09 3.75 -11.46
CA ASP A 142 -5.20 2.39 -12.01
C ASP A 142 -5.18 1.37 -10.87
N ILE A 143 -4.34 1.60 -9.86
CA ILE A 143 -4.22 0.75 -8.67
C ILE A 143 -4.27 1.62 -7.42
N VAL A 144 -5.06 1.20 -6.43
CA VAL A 144 -5.02 1.74 -5.07
C VAL A 144 -4.60 0.63 -4.11
N THR A 145 -3.63 0.91 -3.27
CA THR A 145 -3.11 -0.02 -2.26
C THR A 145 -3.01 0.64 -0.89
N CYS A 146 -2.86 -0.15 0.13
CA CYS A 146 -2.51 0.28 1.49
C CYS A 146 -2.05 -0.92 2.31
N ARG A 147 -1.38 -0.67 3.43
CA ARG A 147 -0.98 -1.68 4.40
C ARG A 147 -1.18 -1.20 5.84
N ALA A 148 -1.76 -2.05 6.69
CA ALA A 148 -1.92 -1.80 8.13
C ALA A 148 -2.68 -0.48 8.49
N VAL A 149 -3.65 -0.06 7.68
CA VAL A 149 -4.38 1.20 7.89
C VAL A 149 -5.61 1.01 8.76
N THR A 150 -6.59 0.21 8.30
CA THR A 150 -7.87 -0.01 8.99
C THR A 150 -8.56 -1.27 8.46
N SER A 151 -9.81 -1.53 8.87
CA SER A 151 -10.59 -2.67 8.35
C SER A 151 -10.93 -2.51 6.86
N LEU A 152 -11.08 -3.64 6.17
CA LEU A 152 -11.35 -3.69 4.74
C LEU A 152 -12.61 -2.92 4.31
N PRO A 153 -13.76 -2.98 5.03
CA PRO A 153 -14.93 -2.17 4.70
C PRO A 153 -14.67 -0.66 4.73
N MET A 154 -13.87 -0.18 5.70
CA MET A 154 -13.48 1.23 5.75
C MET A 154 -12.56 1.60 4.59
N ILE A 155 -11.56 0.76 4.29
CA ILE A 155 -10.65 0.93 3.13
C ILE A 155 -11.47 1.12 1.86
N ILE A 156 -12.44 0.24 1.60
CA ILE A 156 -13.30 0.27 0.43
C ILE A 156 -13.99 1.63 0.29
N GLU A 157 -14.70 2.09 1.33
CA GLU A 157 -15.41 3.36 1.22
C GLU A 157 -14.47 4.56 1.06
N MET A 158 -13.32 4.56 1.77
CA MET A 158 -12.41 5.70 1.79
C MET A 158 -11.76 5.98 0.45
N CYS A 159 -11.48 4.97 -0.37
CA CYS A 159 -10.63 5.13 -1.55
C CYS A 159 -11.29 4.78 -2.89
N THR A 160 -12.43 4.06 -2.93
CA THR A 160 -12.97 3.52 -4.19
C THR A 160 -13.29 4.61 -5.22
N SER A 161 -13.69 5.81 -4.78
CA SER A 161 -13.99 6.90 -5.72
C SER A 161 -12.76 7.37 -6.52
N SER A 162 -11.55 7.18 -6.02
CA SER A 162 -10.31 7.55 -6.71
C SER A 162 -9.83 6.51 -7.72
N ILE A 163 -10.36 5.28 -7.66
CA ILE A 163 -10.03 4.19 -8.59
C ILE A 163 -10.75 4.42 -9.92
N LYS A 164 -10.08 4.28 -11.04
CA LYS A 164 -10.69 4.26 -12.38
C LYS A 164 -11.70 3.12 -12.53
N VAL A 165 -12.66 3.24 -13.41
CA VAL A 165 -13.42 2.07 -13.90
C VAL A 165 -12.46 1.12 -14.60
N GLY A 166 -12.47 -0.15 -14.25
CA GLY A 166 -11.47 -1.17 -14.64
C GLY A 166 -10.21 -1.17 -13.77
N GLY A 167 -10.03 -0.19 -12.88
CA GLY A 167 -8.92 -0.15 -11.95
C GLY A 167 -9.12 -1.04 -10.72
N LEU A 168 -8.07 -1.19 -9.93
CA LEU A 168 -7.99 -2.20 -8.87
C LEU A 168 -7.76 -1.60 -7.50
N LEU A 169 -8.39 -2.20 -6.48
CA LEU A 169 -8.04 -2.04 -5.08
C LEU A 169 -7.30 -3.30 -4.63
N ILE A 170 -6.06 -3.13 -4.17
CA ILE A 170 -5.14 -4.22 -3.80
C ILE A 170 -4.54 -3.95 -2.41
N PRO A 171 -5.29 -4.09 -1.31
CA PRO A 171 -4.76 -3.88 0.03
C PRO A 171 -3.91 -5.08 0.49
N LEU A 172 -2.77 -4.80 1.13
CA LEU A 172 -1.93 -5.82 1.74
C LEU A 172 -2.40 -6.07 3.18
N LYS A 173 -2.78 -7.31 3.46
CA LYS A 173 -3.40 -7.67 4.74
C LYS A 173 -2.73 -8.92 5.34
N SER A 174 -2.99 -9.13 6.63
CA SER A 174 -2.69 -10.39 7.32
C SER A 174 -3.96 -11.25 7.40
N ASN A 175 -4.42 -11.67 8.55
CA ASN A 175 -5.68 -12.42 8.68
C ASN A 175 -6.89 -11.50 8.43
N ILE A 176 -7.74 -11.84 7.44
CA ILE A 176 -8.84 -10.99 6.99
C ILE A 176 -10.14 -11.74 6.67
N ASP A 177 -10.28 -13.01 7.03
CA ASP A 177 -11.44 -13.79 6.61
C ASP A 177 -12.75 -13.16 7.06
N GLU A 178 -12.81 -12.66 8.30
CA GLU A 178 -13.99 -11.94 8.80
C GLU A 178 -14.17 -10.59 8.10
N GLU A 179 -13.08 -9.88 7.81
CA GLU A 179 -13.17 -8.60 7.08
C GLU A 179 -13.68 -8.80 5.65
N ILE A 180 -13.30 -9.88 4.97
CA ILE A 180 -13.80 -10.22 3.63
C ILE A 180 -15.29 -10.53 3.67
N LYS A 181 -15.79 -11.29 4.65
CA LYS A 181 -17.22 -11.57 4.79
C LYS A 181 -18.04 -10.28 4.91
N ILE A 182 -17.59 -9.35 5.75
CA ILE A 182 -18.24 -8.04 5.92
C ILE A 182 -18.12 -7.20 4.64
N ALA A 183 -16.94 -7.18 4.03
CA ALA A 183 -16.70 -6.45 2.79
C ALA A 183 -17.62 -6.92 1.66
N ASN A 184 -17.81 -8.22 1.49
CA ASN A 184 -18.68 -8.81 0.45
C ASN A 184 -20.14 -8.34 0.57
N GLN A 185 -20.60 -7.92 1.74
CA GLN A 185 -21.95 -7.36 1.92
C GLN A 185 -22.10 -5.94 1.39
N ILE A 186 -20.98 -5.22 1.23
CA ILE A 186 -20.99 -3.80 0.87
C ILE A 186 -20.34 -3.48 -0.47
N ILE A 187 -19.52 -4.36 -1.05
CA ILE A 187 -18.74 -4.05 -2.27
C ILE A 187 -19.61 -3.62 -3.44
N THR A 188 -20.83 -4.17 -3.57
CA THR A 188 -21.76 -3.78 -4.63
C THR A 188 -22.20 -2.33 -4.55
N LYS A 189 -22.25 -1.71 -3.34
CA LYS A 189 -22.55 -0.28 -3.14
C LYS A 189 -21.47 0.61 -3.72
N PHE A 190 -20.26 0.08 -3.84
CA PHE A 190 -19.08 0.79 -4.35
C PHE A 190 -18.73 0.37 -5.78
N ASN A 191 -19.57 -0.47 -6.40
CA ASN A 191 -19.34 -1.04 -7.73
C ASN A 191 -17.98 -1.79 -7.84
N LEU A 192 -17.61 -2.46 -6.76
CA LEU A 192 -16.46 -3.35 -6.69
C LEU A 192 -16.89 -4.81 -6.81
N GLU A 193 -16.00 -5.61 -7.36
CA GLU A 193 -16.07 -7.06 -7.44
C GLU A 193 -14.77 -7.67 -6.94
N LEU A 194 -14.85 -8.68 -6.06
CA LEU A 194 -13.67 -9.45 -5.66
C LEU A 194 -13.30 -10.40 -6.81
N VAL A 195 -12.22 -10.08 -7.52
CA VAL A 195 -11.80 -10.86 -8.70
C VAL A 195 -10.77 -11.92 -8.37
N ASN A 196 -10.00 -11.76 -7.29
CA ASN A 196 -9.02 -12.75 -6.84
C ASN A 196 -8.64 -12.51 -5.37
N LYS A 197 -8.04 -13.54 -4.75
CA LYS A 197 -7.44 -13.50 -3.43
C LYS A 197 -6.15 -14.32 -3.44
N ILE A 198 -5.02 -13.69 -3.15
CA ILE A 198 -3.72 -14.36 -3.08
C ILE A 198 -3.34 -14.55 -1.62
N GLU A 199 -3.10 -15.78 -1.24
CA GLU A 199 -2.68 -16.17 0.11
C GLU A 199 -1.27 -16.74 0.06
N TYR A 200 -0.44 -16.34 1.01
CA TYR A 200 0.94 -16.82 1.10
C TYR A 200 1.48 -16.62 2.51
N ASN A 201 2.57 -17.31 2.80
CA ASN A 201 3.33 -17.06 4.02
C ASN A 201 4.63 -16.33 3.68
N LEU A 202 5.03 -15.40 4.53
CA LEU A 202 6.34 -14.76 4.41
C LEU A 202 7.44 -15.81 4.64
N PRO A 203 8.55 -15.76 3.88
CA PRO A 203 9.69 -16.63 4.16
C PRO A 203 10.23 -16.33 5.57
N ILE A 204 10.99 -17.27 6.12
CA ILE A 204 11.67 -17.19 7.43
C ILE A 204 10.67 -17.18 8.60
N THR A 205 9.74 -16.23 8.66
CA THR A 205 8.81 -16.10 9.79
C THR A 205 7.54 -16.94 9.66
N ASN A 206 7.27 -17.45 8.45
CA ASN A 206 6.03 -18.14 8.11
C ASN A 206 4.74 -17.35 8.42
N ALA A 207 4.84 -16.04 8.56
CA ALA A 207 3.71 -15.17 8.86
C ALA A 207 2.73 -15.12 7.68
N TYR A 208 1.47 -15.47 7.92
CA TYR A 208 0.42 -15.47 6.92
C TYR A 208 0.12 -14.07 6.38
N ARG A 209 -0.10 -14.00 5.06
CA ARG A 209 -0.49 -12.79 4.32
C ARG A 209 -1.59 -13.10 3.34
N CYS A 210 -2.40 -12.08 3.08
CA CYS A 210 -3.49 -12.15 2.12
C CYS A 210 -3.60 -10.84 1.34
N ILE A 211 -3.76 -10.95 0.04
CA ILE A 211 -3.96 -9.82 -0.88
C ILE A 211 -5.27 -10.05 -1.62
N PRO A 212 -6.40 -9.51 -1.14
CA PRO A 212 -7.63 -9.50 -1.92
C PRO A 212 -7.52 -8.47 -3.04
N ILE A 213 -8.08 -8.78 -4.20
CA ILE A 213 -8.03 -7.95 -5.40
C ILE A 213 -9.46 -7.64 -5.82
N TYR A 214 -9.83 -6.37 -5.75
CA TYR A 214 -11.14 -5.89 -6.16
C TYR A 214 -11.01 -5.08 -7.45
N CYS A 215 -11.85 -5.40 -8.44
CA CYS A 215 -11.99 -4.62 -9.68
C CYS A 215 -13.17 -3.65 -9.56
N LYS A 216 -13.00 -2.43 -10.04
CA LYS A 216 -14.06 -1.44 -10.09
C LYS A 216 -14.80 -1.49 -11.41
N ASN A 217 -16.09 -1.82 -11.40
CA ASN A 217 -16.89 -2.06 -12.59
C ASN A 217 -17.65 -0.82 -13.08
N LYS A 218 -17.97 0.14 -12.20
CA LYS A 218 -18.72 1.37 -12.52
C LYS A 218 -18.26 2.55 -11.68
N ILE A 219 -18.62 3.76 -12.08
CA ILE A 219 -18.36 5.01 -11.33
C ILE A 219 -19.01 4.93 -9.95
N THR A 220 -18.27 5.30 -8.93
CA THR A 220 -18.76 5.38 -7.55
C THR A 220 -19.72 6.56 -7.38
N ASP A 221 -20.85 6.35 -6.70
CA ASP A 221 -21.82 7.40 -6.37
C ASP A 221 -21.14 8.62 -5.74
N LYS A 222 -21.58 9.83 -6.12
CA LYS A 222 -21.00 11.11 -5.65
C LYS A 222 -21.08 11.31 -4.14
N LYS A 223 -22.01 10.64 -3.44
CA LYS A 223 -22.11 10.68 -1.97
C LYS A 223 -20.95 9.97 -1.24
N TYR A 224 -20.14 9.19 -1.96
CA TYR A 224 -18.98 8.51 -1.40
C TYR A 224 -17.65 9.10 -1.91
N PRO A 225 -16.59 9.07 -1.09
CA PRO A 225 -16.60 8.68 0.32
C PRO A 225 -17.34 9.70 1.20
N ARG A 226 -17.92 9.23 2.29
CA ARG A 226 -18.42 10.07 3.36
C ARG A 226 -17.29 10.63 4.22
N SER A 227 -17.60 11.51 5.16
CA SER A 227 -16.61 11.98 6.14
C SER A 227 -16.07 10.82 6.98
N TYR A 228 -14.80 10.92 7.41
CA TYR A 228 -14.16 9.88 8.24
C TYR A 228 -14.98 9.50 9.46
N SER A 229 -15.57 10.48 10.16
CA SER A 229 -16.42 10.25 11.33
C SER A 229 -17.66 9.40 10.99
N SER A 230 -18.29 9.64 9.84
CA SER A 230 -19.43 8.85 9.36
C SER A 230 -19.03 7.42 8.99
N ILE A 231 -17.89 7.25 8.30
CA ILE A 231 -17.33 5.95 7.97
C ILE A 231 -17.03 5.16 9.24
N LEU A 232 -16.33 5.80 10.18
CA LEU A 232 -15.96 5.20 11.45
C LEU A 232 -17.17 4.73 12.26
N LYS A 233 -18.22 5.58 12.35
CA LYS A 233 -19.48 5.24 13.04
C LYS A 233 -20.16 4.03 12.42
N THR A 234 -20.13 3.90 11.07
CA THR A 234 -20.77 2.78 10.38
C THR A 234 -20.05 1.45 10.60
N TYR A 235 -18.70 1.45 10.55
CA TYR A 235 -17.94 0.20 10.49
C TYR A 235 -17.25 -0.19 11.81
N LYS A 236 -17.18 0.69 12.83
CA LYS A 236 -16.69 0.32 14.16
C LYS A 236 -17.75 -0.31 15.04
N THR A 237 -19.03 -0.03 14.84
CA THR A 237 -20.14 -0.56 15.63
C THR A 237 -20.35 -2.06 15.42
N ASN A 238 -19.81 -2.64 14.35
CA ASN A 238 -19.94 -4.07 14.06
C ASN A 238 -18.88 -4.96 14.75
N LYS A 239 -18.13 -4.44 15.75
CA LYS A 239 -17.19 -5.21 16.56
C LYS A 239 -17.72 -5.56 17.96
N LYS A 240 -19.01 -5.33 18.20
CA LYS A 240 -19.69 -5.74 19.43
C LYS A 240 -20.89 -6.60 19.04
N ASP A 241 -20.62 -7.87 18.79
CA ASP A 241 -21.54 -9.01 19.03
C ASP A 241 -20.72 -10.29 18.94
#